data_8d1d7b8bf77f0c352e7ff77c07863124
#
_entry.id   8d1d7b8bf77f0c352e7ff77c07863124
#
_cell.length_a   1.000
_cell.length_b   1.000
_cell.length_c   1.000
_cell.angle_alpha   90.00
_cell.angle_beta   90.00
_cell.angle_gamma   90.00
#
_symmetry.space_group_name_H-M   'P 1'
#
loop_
_entity.id
_entity.type
_entity.pdbx_description
1 polymer ?
#
loop_
_entity_poly.entity_id
_entity_poly.type
_entity_poly.pdbx_seq_one_letter_code
_entity_poly.pdbx_strand_id
1 'polypeptide(L)'
;LEFRRVLFRSIPGATETIDIDLAIVSVGVSPNPIVPSSIKGLELGRKGTIAVNDSMQSSIPMIYAGGDIVRGGATVILAMGDGRKAAAAMNEQLKR
;
A
#
# COMPACT_ATOMS: atom_id res chain seq x y z
N LEU A 1 -5.10 12.03 -4.64
CA LEU A 1 -5.82 11.49 -5.79
C LEU A 1 -6.46 12.57 -6.62
N GLU A 2 -7.13 13.52 -5.98
CA GLU A 2 -7.71 14.67 -6.68
C GLU A 2 -6.64 15.48 -7.39
N PHE A 3 -5.51 15.68 -6.73
CA PHE A 3 -4.37 16.37 -7.30
C PHE A 3 -3.87 15.66 -8.57
N ARG A 4 -3.77 14.34 -8.55
CA ARG A 4 -3.35 13.56 -9.71
C ARG A 4 -4.34 13.71 -10.87
N ARG A 5 -5.62 13.74 -10.59
CA ARG A 5 -6.65 13.94 -11.62
C ARG A 5 -6.48 15.28 -12.31
N VAL A 6 -6.16 16.31 -11.55
CA VAL A 6 -5.95 17.65 -12.11
C VAL A 6 -4.75 17.66 -13.03
N LEU A 7 -3.64 17.02 -12.62
CA LEU A 7 -2.39 17.05 -13.38
C LEU A 7 -2.38 16.07 -14.55
N PHE A 8 -3.00 14.91 -14.42
CA PHE A 8 -2.86 13.83 -15.37
C PHE A 8 -4.19 13.32 -15.92
N ARG A 9 -5.16 14.19 -16.00
CA ARG A 9 -6.48 13.81 -16.47
C ARG A 9 -6.47 13.53 -17.97
N SER A 10 -7.05 12.39 -18.37
CA SER A 10 -7.22 12.06 -19.79
C SER A 10 -8.28 12.94 -20.43
N ILE A 11 -8.10 13.23 -21.70
CA ILE A 11 -9.11 13.93 -22.48
C ILE A 11 -9.92 12.85 -23.20
N PRO A 12 -11.22 12.72 -22.93
CA PRO A 12 -12.05 11.71 -23.57
C PRO A 12 -12.02 11.81 -25.09
N GLY A 13 -11.80 10.68 -25.76
CA GLY A 13 -11.78 10.61 -27.21
C GLY A 13 -10.50 11.14 -27.86
N ALA A 14 -9.58 11.72 -27.09
CA ALA A 14 -8.30 12.19 -27.60
C ALA A 14 -7.31 11.04 -27.59
N THR A 15 -6.98 10.53 -28.78
CA THR A 15 -6.02 9.44 -28.93
C THR A 15 -4.98 9.80 -29.97
N GLU A 16 -3.83 9.17 -29.88
CA GLU A 16 -2.72 9.38 -30.76
C GLU A 16 -2.14 8.03 -31.16
N THR A 17 -1.75 7.89 -32.42
CA THR A 17 -1.12 6.68 -32.92
C THR A 17 0.37 6.91 -33.04
N ILE A 18 1.16 6.06 -32.40
CA ILE A 18 2.61 6.14 -32.41
C ILE A 18 3.17 4.84 -33.00
N ASP A 19 4.03 4.97 -34.00
CA ASP A 19 4.69 3.81 -34.62
C ASP A 19 5.77 3.30 -33.69
N ILE A 20 5.66 2.06 -33.26
CA ILE A 20 6.61 1.45 -32.32
C ILE A 20 6.80 -0.02 -32.67
N ASP A 21 7.89 -0.59 -32.19
CA ASP A 21 8.18 -2.02 -32.34
C ASP A 21 7.83 -2.80 -31.07
N LEU A 22 7.81 -2.12 -29.91
CA LEU A 22 7.54 -2.75 -28.64
C LEU A 22 6.85 -1.75 -27.72
N ALA A 23 5.81 -2.17 -27.04
CA ALA A 23 5.16 -1.38 -26.00
C ALA A 23 5.25 -2.11 -24.67
N ILE A 24 5.68 -1.40 -23.63
CA ILE A 24 5.76 -1.95 -22.27
C ILE A 24 4.82 -1.17 -21.39
N VAL A 25 3.86 -1.87 -20.79
CA VAL A 25 2.92 -1.28 -19.84
C VAL A 25 3.44 -1.51 -18.43
N SER A 26 3.84 -0.42 -17.75
CA SER A 26 4.43 -0.48 -16.41
C SER A 26 3.64 0.41 -15.46
N VAL A 27 2.32 0.26 -15.48
CA VAL A 27 1.43 1.10 -14.68
C VAL A 27 0.92 0.32 -13.48
N GLY A 28 0.95 0.98 -12.34
CA GLY A 28 0.40 0.45 -11.11
C GLY A 28 1.30 -0.57 -10.43
N VAL A 29 1.16 -0.63 -9.14
CA VAL A 29 1.82 -1.59 -8.27
C VAL A 29 0.76 -2.12 -7.33
N SER A 30 0.71 -3.42 -7.14
CA SER A 30 -0.23 -4.04 -6.21
C SER A 30 0.50 -4.83 -5.14
N PRO A 31 -0.10 -4.99 -3.95
CA PRO A 31 0.53 -5.77 -2.88
C PRO A 31 0.76 -7.22 -3.29
N ASN A 32 1.87 -7.77 -2.87
CA ASN A 32 2.14 -9.19 -3.06
C ASN A 32 1.22 -9.98 -2.12
N PRO A 33 0.36 -10.87 -2.64
CA PRO A 33 -0.62 -11.57 -1.81
C PRO A 33 -0.08 -12.76 -1.03
N ILE A 34 1.20 -13.09 -1.16
CA ILE A 34 1.75 -14.29 -0.55
C ILE A 34 1.57 -14.30 0.97
N VAL A 35 2.06 -13.28 1.66
CA VAL A 35 1.94 -13.21 3.11
C VAL A 35 0.50 -12.99 3.56
N PRO A 36 -0.22 -12.00 3.01
CA PRO A 36 -1.61 -11.79 3.42
C PRO A 36 -2.50 -13.01 3.24
N SER A 37 -2.33 -13.76 2.17
CA SER A 37 -3.17 -14.94 1.91
C SER A 37 -2.77 -16.16 2.73
N SER A 38 -1.55 -16.17 3.27
CA SER A 38 -1.08 -17.30 4.10
C SER A 38 -1.52 -17.20 5.55
N ILE A 39 -1.95 -16.04 6.02
CA ILE A 39 -2.30 -15.82 7.41
C ILE A 39 -3.81 -15.77 7.55
N LYS A 40 -4.38 -16.81 8.14
CA LYS A 40 -5.80 -16.88 8.41
C LYS A 40 -6.22 -15.83 9.43
N GLY A 41 -7.30 -15.12 9.14
CA GLY A 41 -7.82 -14.11 10.04
C GLY A 41 -7.20 -12.72 9.86
N LEU A 42 -6.23 -12.58 8.99
CA LEU A 42 -5.65 -11.29 8.69
C LEU A 42 -6.61 -10.50 7.81
N GLU A 43 -7.10 -9.39 8.32
CA GLU A 43 -8.05 -8.55 7.61
C GLU A 43 -7.33 -7.71 6.56
N LEU A 44 -7.88 -7.67 5.36
CA LEU A 44 -7.30 -6.94 4.23
C LEU A 44 -8.23 -5.83 3.78
N GLY A 45 -7.63 -4.78 3.23
CA GLY A 45 -8.38 -3.69 2.62
C GLY A 45 -8.84 -4.04 1.20
N ARG A 46 -9.49 -3.09 0.56
CA ARG A 46 -10.05 -3.24 -0.78
C ARG A 46 -9.08 -3.69 -1.85
N LYS A 47 -7.85 -3.20 -1.78
CA LYS A 47 -6.84 -3.45 -2.81
C LYS A 47 -5.83 -4.52 -2.40
N GLY A 48 -6.17 -5.34 -1.43
CA GLY A 48 -5.28 -6.37 -0.93
C GLY A 48 -4.23 -5.88 0.04
N THR A 49 -4.33 -4.64 0.48
CA THR A 49 -3.44 -4.10 1.51
C THR A 49 -3.83 -4.64 2.87
N ILE A 50 -2.88 -4.68 3.80
CA ILE A 50 -3.17 -5.13 5.15
C ILE A 50 -3.86 -4.00 5.91
N ALA A 51 -5.03 -4.29 6.48
CA ALA A 51 -5.77 -3.31 7.28
C ALA A 51 -5.14 -3.21 8.67
N VAL A 52 -4.82 -1.99 9.09
CA VAL A 52 -4.23 -1.73 10.41
C VAL A 52 -4.95 -0.57 11.09
N ASN A 53 -4.81 -0.52 12.42
CA ASN A 53 -5.32 0.61 13.21
C ASN A 53 -4.29 1.74 13.28
N ASP A 54 -4.56 2.75 14.11
CA ASP A 54 -3.66 3.91 14.24
C ASP A 54 -2.27 3.55 14.79
N SER A 55 -2.13 2.38 15.42
CA SER A 55 -0.85 1.90 15.94
C SER A 55 -0.14 0.96 14.99
N MET A 56 -0.59 0.86 13.74
CA MET A 56 -0.05 -0.06 12.74
C MET A 56 -0.26 -1.53 13.10
N GLN A 57 -1.19 -1.82 14.00
CA GLN A 57 -1.53 -3.18 14.41
C GLN A 57 -2.62 -3.74 13.49
N SER A 58 -2.42 -4.96 13.01
CA SER A 58 -3.40 -5.65 12.17
C SER A 58 -4.56 -6.21 13.00
N SER A 59 -5.44 -6.96 12.34
CA SER A 59 -6.52 -7.67 13.04
C SER A 59 -6.01 -8.77 13.96
N ILE A 60 -4.75 -9.17 13.79
CA ILE A 60 -4.10 -10.17 14.65
C ILE A 60 -3.18 -9.44 15.62
N PRO A 61 -3.40 -9.55 16.96
CA PRO A 61 -2.69 -8.73 17.94
C PRO A 61 -1.17 -8.74 17.88
N MET A 62 -0.57 -9.83 17.43
CA MET A 62 0.88 -9.95 17.38
C MET A 62 1.48 -9.54 16.04
N ILE A 63 0.66 -9.12 15.10
CA ILE A 63 1.12 -8.76 13.76
C ILE A 63 0.89 -7.28 13.49
N TYR A 64 1.97 -6.60 13.11
CA TYR A 64 1.95 -5.20 12.74
C TYR A 64 2.40 -5.06 11.29
N ALA A 65 1.97 -4.01 10.63
CA ALA A 65 2.33 -3.77 9.25
C ALA A 65 2.41 -2.27 8.98
N GLY A 66 3.26 -1.89 8.04
CA GLY A 66 3.41 -0.49 7.64
C GLY A 66 4.05 -0.40 6.26
N GLY A 67 4.04 0.80 5.70
CA GLY A 67 4.60 1.03 4.37
C GLY A 67 3.62 0.67 3.26
N ASP A 68 4.16 0.28 2.13
CA ASP A 68 3.36 0.05 0.93
C ASP A 68 2.33 -1.06 1.08
N ILE A 69 2.60 -2.05 1.90
CA ILE A 69 1.63 -3.15 2.12
C ILE A 69 0.35 -2.66 2.83
N VAL A 70 0.42 -1.53 3.49
CA VAL A 70 -0.71 -0.90 4.18
C VAL A 70 -1.29 0.25 3.34
N ARG A 71 -0.43 1.08 2.80
CA ARG A 71 -0.82 2.32 2.13
C ARG A 71 -1.10 2.17 0.63
N GLY A 72 -0.66 1.06 0.04
CA GLY A 72 -0.50 0.99 -1.40
C GLY A 72 0.82 1.68 -1.77
N GLY A 73 1.10 1.86 -3.04
CA GLY A 73 2.33 2.55 -3.43
C GLY A 73 2.39 3.96 -2.84
N ALA A 74 3.38 4.22 -2.00
CA ALA A 74 3.53 5.50 -1.32
C ALA A 74 5.00 5.92 -1.27
N THR A 75 5.37 6.81 -0.35
CA THR A 75 6.73 7.34 -0.29
C THR A 75 7.58 6.61 0.76
N VAL A 76 8.90 6.72 0.59
CA VAL A 76 9.85 6.17 1.56
C VAL A 76 9.67 6.81 2.94
N ILE A 77 9.41 8.11 2.97
CA ILE A 77 9.21 8.84 4.24
C ILE A 77 8.01 8.26 5.00
N LEU A 78 6.91 8.00 4.31
CA LEU A 78 5.72 7.42 4.95
C LEU A 78 5.98 6.00 5.43
N ALA A 79 6.72 5.21 4.65
CA ALA A 79 7.07 3.85 5.05
C ALA A 79 7.94 3.84 6.31
N MET A 80 8.93 4.73 6.37
CA MET A 80 9.78 4.88 7.55
C MET A 80 8.98 5.32 8.78
N GLY A 81 8.07 6.28 8.59
CA GLY A 81 7.19 6.74 9.65
C GLY A 81 6.31 5.63 10.20
N ASP A 82 5.75 4.83 9.31
CA ASP A 82 4.92 3.67 9.70
C ASP A 82 5.74 2.65 10.50
N GLY A 83 6.96 2.36 10.05
CA GLY A 83 7.84 1.44 10.76
C GLY A 83 8.18 1.91 12.17
N ARG A 84 8.46 3.19 12.32
CA ARG A 84 8.73 3.77 13.65
C ARG A 84 7.50 3.69 14.54
N LYS A 85 6.33 3.99 14.00
CA LYS A 85 5.08 3.94 14.75
C LYS A 85 4.78 2.51 15.18
N ALA A 86 4.94 1.55 14.29
CA ALA A 86 4.74 0.14 14.60
C ALA A 86 5.70 -0.33 15.69
N ALA A 87 6.97 0.05 15.58
CA ALA A 87 7.98 -0.33 16.57
C ALA A 87 7.66 0.24 17.96
N ALA A 88 7.21 1.49 18.02
CA ALA A 88 6.82 2.11 19.28
C ALA A 88 5.63 1.37 19.91
N ALA A 89 4.65 1.01 19.10
CA ALA A 89 3.47 0.28 19.57
C ALA A 89 3.83 -1.13 20.05
N MET A 90 4.70 -1.83 19.32
CA MET A 90 5.20 -3.14 19.75
C MET A 90 5.93 -3.05 21.09
N ASN A 91 6.76 -2.03 21.23
CA ASN A 91 7.50 -1.82 22.46
C ASN A 91 6.55 -1.61 23.65
N GLU A 92 5.50 -0.82 23.47
CA GLU A 92 4.49 -0.63 24.50
C GLU A 92 3.76 -1.94 24.82
N GLN A 93 3.44 -2.73 23.83
CA GLN A 93 2.76 -4.00 24.03
C GLN A 93 3.62 -4.99 24.83
N LEU A 94 4.93 -4.96 24.63
CA LEU A 94 5.87 -5.87 25.30
C LEU A 94 6.29 -5.41 26.69
N LYS A 95 6.02 -4.18 27.02
CA LYS A 95 6.31 -3.61 28.33
C LYS A 95 5.30 -4.07 29.36
N ARG A 96 5.47 -5.09 29.99
CA ARG A 96 4.54 -5.49 31.06
C ARG A 96 5.22 -5.74 32.37
#